data_3400b011f8dfc60cffb2f7fa52867315
#
_entry.id   3400b011f8dfc60cffb2f7fa52867315
#
_cell.length_a   1.000
_cell.length_b   1.000
_cell.length_c   1.000
_cell.angle_alpha   90.00
_cell.angle_beta   90.00
_cell.angle_gamma   90.00
#
_symmetry.space_group_name_H-M   'P 1'
#
loop_
_entity.id
_entity.type
_entity.pdbx_description
1 polymer ?
#
loop_
_entity_poly.entity_id
_entity_poly.type
_entity_poly.pdbx_seq_one_letter_code
_entity_poly.pdbx_strand_id
1 'polypeptide(L)'
;MRVSSLTAPRWLLLLALSAAASAARAEPAVDPCGTFNSDVRHERALFAGQAQPLAAAKAAAGAPAVTPEHLYQLQLHQRAEVTFALPPAQRHPPPAAGYAGLVTLEVDAAGLYRVALDQAFWIDVVAKGVSIQSSDFEGRRGCAAPHKIVEFMLPANTPLTLQFSGGITPTLTLAVTRAPAAAAHH
;
A
#
# COMPACT_ATOMS: atom_id res chain seq x y z
N MET A 1 -46.42 42.28 78.10
CA MET A 1 -45.86 42.86 76.88
C MET A 1 -45.50 41.71 75.97
N ARG A 2 -46.23 41.44 74.89
CA ARG A 2 -45.96 40.37 73.93
C ARG A 2 -45.30 40.98 72.71
N VAL A 3 -44.14 40.50 72.33
CA VAL A 3 -43.46 40.89 71.08
C VAL A 3 -43.61 39.75 70.11
N SER A 4 -44.39 39.97 69.04
CA SER A 4 -44.59 38.97 67.96
C SER A 4 -43.48 39.12 66.95
N SER A 5 -42.71 38.09 66.72
CA SER A 5 -41.70 38.00 65.65
C SER A 5 -42.32 37.46 64.37
N LEU A 6 -42.29 38.24 63.30
CA LEU A 6 -42.67 37.88 61.96
C LEU A 6 -41.50 37.15 61.26
N THR A 7 -41.76 35.89 60.95
CA THR A 7 -40.89 35.06 60.10
C THR A 7 -41.31 35.23 58.62
N ALA A 8 -40.33 35.72 57.80
CA ALA A 8 -40.51 35.83 56.37
C ALA A 8 -40.07 34.52 55.67
N PRO A 9 -40.77 34.01 54.67
CA PRO A 9 -40.37 32.82 53.95
C PRO A 9 -39.28 33.16 52.90
N ARG A 10 -38.14 32.42 52.97
CA ARG A 10 -37.07 32.44 51.98
C ARG A 10 -37.49 31.59 50.80
N TRP A 11 -37.79 32.23 49.68
CA TRP A 11 -37.98 31.58 48.39
C TRP A 11 -36.60 31.22 47.81
N LEU A 12 -36.27 29.94 47.79
CA LEU A 12 -35.10 29.40 47.10
C LEU A 12 -35.42 29.30 45.60
N LEU A 13 -34.86 30.22 44.82
CA LEU A 13 -34.80 30.11 43.38
C LEU A 13 -33.74 29.08 42.95
N LEU A 14 -34.16 27.89 42.59
CA LEU A 14 -33.33 26.89 41.93
C LEU A 14 -33.14 27.27 40.47
N LEU A 15 -31.99 27.82 40.12
CA LEU A 15 -31.55 27.97 38.73
C LEU A 15 -31.09 26.58 38.22
N ALA A 16 -31.90 25.96 37.37
CA ALA A 16 -31.47 24.76 36.64
C ALA A 16 -30.56 25.19 35.47
N LEU A 17 -29.26 24.99 35.60
CA LEU A 17 -28.29 25.14 34.53
C LEU A 17 -28.41 23.93 33.60
N SER A 18 -29.11 24.10 32.46
CA SER A 18 -29.15 23.10 31.39
C SER A 18 -27.84 23.15 30.63
N ALA A 19 -26.89 22.23 30.91
CA ALA A 19 -25.72 22.01 30.10
C ALA A 19 -26.13 21.31 28.79
N ALA A 20 -26.25 22.07 27.72
CA ALA A 20 -26.37 21.52 26.37
C ALA A 20 -25.02 20.90 25.97
N ALA A 21 -24.91 19.59 26.06
CA ALA A 21 -23.77 18.86 25.53
C ALA A 21 -23.84 18.92 24.00
N SER A 22 -23.03 19.80 23.40
CA SER A 22 -22.79 19.82 21.96
C SER A 22 -22.05 18.52 21.58
N ALA A 23 -22.75 17.55 21.06
CA ALA A 23 -22.16 16.39 20.42
C ALA A 23 -21.44 16.89 19.16
N ALA A 24 -20.13 17.09 19.24
CA ALA A 24 -19.30 17.34 18.09
C ALA A 24 -19.41 16.11 17.17
N ARG A 25 -20.04 16.28 16.02
CA ARG A 25 -20.09 15.27 14.98
C ARG A 25 -18.69 15.20 14.40
N ALA A 26 -17.94 14.13 14.69
CA ALA A 26 -16.69 13.85 14.02
C ALA A 26 -17.00 13.66 12.52
N GLU A 27 -16.39 14.47 11.66
CA GLU A 27 -16.44 14.22 10.23
C GLU A 27 -15.87 12.82 9.95
N PRO A 28 -16.51 12.03 9.06
CA PRO A 28 -15.96 10.71 8.71
C PRO A 28 -14.57 10.90 8.15
N ALA A 29 -13.58 10.22 8.76
CA ALA A 29 -12.22 10.22 8.26
C ALA A 29 -12.21 9.69 6.81
N VAL A 30 -11.62 10.46 5.90
CA VAL A 30 -11.49 10.04 4.50
C VAL A 30 -10.62 8.79 4.45
N ASP A 31 -11.13 7.69 3.88
CA ASP A 31 -10.35 6.48 3.63
C ASP A 31 -9.26 6.79 2.58
N PRO A 32 -7.97 6.84 2.96
CA PRO A 32 -6.91 7.16 2.01
C PRO A 32 -6.79 6.10 0.91
N CYS A 33 -7.24 4.86 1.17
CA CYS A 33 -7.27 3.79 0.18
C CYS A 33 -8.40 3.96 -0.85
N GLY A 34 -9.41 4.75 -0.57
CA GLY A 34 -10.50 5.09 -1.49
C GLY A 34 -10.17 6.21 -2.48
N THR A 35 -8.97 6.78 -2.44
CA THR A 35 -8.59 7.96 -3.24
C THR A 35 -7.78 7.64 -4.50
N PHE A 36 -7.60 6.37 -4.85
CA PHE A 36 -6.99 5.99 -6.13
C PHE A 36 -7.85 6.45 -7.31
N ASN A 37 -7.22 6.90 -8.38
CA ASN A 37 -7.91 7.28 -9.62
C ASN A 37 -8.33 6.04 -10.42
N SER A 38 -7.53 4.97 -10.35
CA SER A 38 -7.85 3.68 -10.96
C SER A 38 -8.71 2.83 -10.02
N ASP A 39 -9.50 1.90 -10.58
CA ASP A 39 -10.22 0.91 -9.79
C ASP A 39 -9.22 -0.10 -9.19
N VAL A 40 -9.08 -0.05 -7.87
CA VAL A 40 -8.16 -0.89 -7.09
C VAL A 40 -8.88 -1.88 -6.18
N ARG A 41 -10.19 -2.11 -6.39
CA ARG A 41 -10.99 -2.99 -5.53
C ARG A 41 -10.46 -4.42 -5.53
N HIS A 42 -9.94 -4.87 -6.65
CA HIS A 42 -9.37 -6.22 -6.78
C HIS A 42 -8.10 -6.36 -5.95
N GLU A 43 -7.14 -5.45 -6.10
CA GLU A 43 -5.92 -5.42 -5.31
C GLU A 43 -6.23 -5.29 -3.82
N ARG A 44 -7.17 -4.42 -3.45
CA ARG A 44 -7.62 -4.28 -2.05
C ARG A 44 -8.19 -5.57 -1.48
N ALA A 45 -8.95 -6.32 -2.27
CA ALA A 45 -9.48 -7.63 -1.85
C ALA A 45 -8.36 -8.64 -1.61
N LEU A 46 -7.32 -8.68 -2.47
CA LEU A 46 -6.14 -9.52 -2.24
C LEU A 46 -5.39 -9.12 -0.98
N PHE A 47 -5.18 -7.82 -0.75
CA PHE A 47 -4.48 -7.31 0.43
C PHE A 47 -5.25 -7.52 1.74
N ALA A 48 -6.55 -7.78 1.69
CA ALA A 48 -7.34 -8.20 2.85
C ALA A 48 -7.16 -9.68 3.20
N GLY A 49 -6.53 -10.47 2.32
CA GLY A 49 -6.26 -11.88 2.49
C GLY A 49 -5.02 -12.18 3.32
N GLN A 50 -4.70 -13.46 3.44
CA GLN A 50 -3.48 -13.92 4.11
C GLN A 50 -2.32 -13.99 3.10
N ALA A 51 -1.25 -13.24 3.37
CA ALA A 51 -0.05 -13.26 2.55
C ALA A 51 0.77 -14.54 2.79
N GLN A 52 1.29 -15.12 1.71
CA GLN A 52 2.22 -16.24 1.77
C GLN A 52 3.64 -15.70 2.06
N PRO A 53 4.33 -16.20 3.11
CA PRO A 53 5.70 -15.78 3.37
C PRO A 53 6.64 -16.30 2.29
N LEU A 54 7.53 -15.43 1.79
CA LEU A 54 8.49 -15.78 0.75
C LEU A 54 9.81 -15.03 1.00
N ALA A 55 10.93 -15.74 1.05
CA ALA A 55 12.24 -15.11 1.13
C ALA A 55 12.64 -14.61 -0.26
N ALA A 56 12.76 -13.30 -0.45
CA ALA A 56 13.32 -12.75 -1.67
C ALA A 56 14.79 -13.15 -1.85
N ALA A 57 15.28 -13.19 -3.07
CA ALA A 57 16.67 -13.53 -3.33
C ALA A 57 17.59 -12.30 -3.27
N LYS A 58 18.89 -12.56 -3.04
CA LYS A 58 19.97 -11.56 -3.14
C LYS A 58 20.47 -11.35 -4.57
N ALA A 59 20.09 -12.23 -5.50
CA ALA A 59 20.47 -12.15 -6.91
C ALA A 59 19.38 -12.78 -7.79
N ALA A 60 19.39 -12.51 -9.09
CA ALA A 60 18.41 -13.06 -10.03
C ALA A 60 18.52 -14.59 -10.13
N ALA A 61 19.73 -15.14 -10.03
CA ALA A 61 19.94 -16.59 -9.99
C ALA A 61 19.35 -17.16 -8.69
N GLY A 62 18.41 -18.11 -8.83
CA GLY A 62 17.74 -18.73 -7.68
C GLY A 62 16.65 -17.89 -7.03
N ALA A 63 16.24 -16.79 -7.66
CA ALA A 63 15.12 -16.00 -7.16
C ALA A 63 13.81 -16.81 -7.19
N PRO A 64 13.04 -16.80 -6.08
CA PRO A 64 11.81 -17.57 -6.00
C PRO A 64 10.74 -16.98 -6.92
N ALA A 65 9.86 -17.85 -7.42
CA ALA A 65 8.77 -17.45 -8.30
C ALA A 65 7.58 -16.91 -7.49
N VAL A 66 6.99 -15.84 -7.98
CA VAL A 66 5.66 -15.37 -7.59
C VAL A 66 4.69 -15.61 -8.73
N THR A 67 3.44 -15.88 -8.39
CA THR A 67 2.35 -16.13 -9.32
C THR A 67 1.37 -14.97 -9.27
N PRO A 68 0.83 -14.50 -10.40
CA PRO A 68 -0.25 -13.52 -10.40
C PRO A 68 -1.44 -13.98 -9.55
N GLU A 69 -2.23 -13.03 -9.06
CA GLU A 69 -3.43 -13.24 -8.26
C GLU A 69 -3.18 -13.88 -6.87
N HIS A 70 -1.92 -13.80 -6.39
CA HIS A 70 -1.54 -14.24 -5.04
C HIS A 70 -0.91 -13.10 -4.26
N LEU A 71 -1.11 -13.12 -2.95
CA LEU A 71 -0.51 -12.16 -2.03
C LEU A 71 0.70 -12.79 -1.35
N TYR A 72 1.85 -12.12 -1.41
CA TYR A 72 3.11 -12.56 -0.81
C TYR A 72 3.61 -11.55 0.21
N GLN A 73 4.18 -12.04 1.31
CA GLN A 73 4.98 -11.24 2.22
C GLN A 73 6.46 -11.59 2.01
N LEU A 74 7.17 -10.72 1.32
CA LEU A 74 8.58 -10.89 1.02
C LEU A 74 9.44 -10.54 2.23
N GLN A 75 10.40 -11.41 2.57
CA GLN A 75 11.52 -11.10 3.45
C GLN A 75 12.67 -10.59 2.58
N LEU A 76 13.09 -9.35 2.81
CA LEU A 76 14.10 -8.65 2.04
C LEU A 76 15.46 -8.69 2.73
N HIS A 77 16.51 -8.35 2.01
CA HIS A 77 17.88 -8.28 2.47
C HIS A 77 18.35 -6.83 2.61
N GLN A 78 19.44 -6.62 3.37
CA GLN A 78 20.15 -5.35 3.32
C GLN A 78 20.56 -5.07 1.87
N ARG A 79 20.33 -3.86 1.38
CA ARG A 79 20.61 -3.49 -0.01
C ARG A 79 22.04 -3.79 -0.44
N ALA A 80 22.99 -3.60 0.48
CA ALA A 80 24.41 -3.86 0.22
C ALA A 80 24.73 -5.34 -0.09
N GLU A 81 23.83 -6.26 0.28
CA GLU A 81 23.99 -7.70 0.03
C GLU A 81 23.31 -8.16 -1.29
N VAL A 82 22.62 -7.24 -1.97
CA VAL A 82 21.82 -7.58 -3.14
C VAL A 82 22.52 -7.18 -4.43
N THR A 83 22.66 -8.15 -5.33
CA THR A 83 23.15 -7.98 -6.69
C THR A 83 21.94 -7.90 -7.63
N PHE A 84 21.62 -6.71 -8.11
CA PHE A 84 20.51 -6.49 -9.02
C PHE A 84 20.79 -7.07 -10.41
N ALA A 85 19.73 -7.50 -11.11
CA ALA A 85 19.81 -7.94 -12.51
C ALA A 85 20.22 -6.77 -13.44
N LEU A 86 19.77 -5.56 -13.12
CA LEU A 86 20.18 -4.29 -13.72
C LEU A 86 20.31 -3.24 -12.62
N PRO A 87 21.15 -2.21 -12.79
CA PRO A 87 21.14 -1.08 -11.86
C PRO A 87 19.72 -0.51 -11.71
N PRO A 88 19.23 -0.28 -10.48
CA PRO A 88 17.90 0.31 -10.28
C PRO A 88 17.76 1.64 -11.00
N ALA A 89 16.66 1.79 -11.77
CA ALA A 89 16.41 2.97 -12.61
C ALA A 89 15.91 4.20 -11.83
N GLN A 90 16.10 4.22 -10.52
CA GLN A 90 15.70 5.35 -9.66
C GLN A 90 16.45 6.62 -10.04
N ARG A 91 15.71 7.75 -10.15
CA ARG A 91 16.31 9.08 -10.41
C ARG A 91 17.19 9.59 -9.27
N HIS A 92 16.87 9.18 -8.04
CA HIS A 92 17.64 9.51 -6.84
C HIS A 92 18.17 8.22 -6.23
N PRO A 93 19.47 8.13 -5.93
CA PRO A 93 20.01 6.95 -5.29
C PRO A 93 19.27 6.75 -3.96
N PRO A 94 18.81 5.52 -3.69
CA PRO A 94 18.19 5.22 -2.41
C PRO A 94 19.21 5.39 -1.28
N PRO A 95 18.76 5.61 -0.03
CA PRO A 95 19.66 5.59 1.12
C PRO A 95 20.56 4.36 1.09
N ALA A 96 21.81 4.52 1.44
CA ALA A 96 22.77 3.41 1.49
C ALA A 96 22.30 2.29 2.46
N ALA A 97 21.62 2.69 3.53
CA ALA A 97 20.93 1.82 4.47
C ALA A 97 19.47 1.62 4.01
N GLY A 98 19.19 0.52 3.36
CA GLY A 98 17.82 0.18 2.93
C GLY A 98 17.75 -1.30 2.62
N TYR A 99 16.55 -1.73 2.25
CA TYR A 99 16.28 -3.12 1.93
C TYR A 99 16.00 -3.29 0.45
N ALA A 100 16.31 -4.48 -0.05
CA ALA A 100 16.15 -4.87 -1.44
C ALA A 100 15.94 -6.38 -1.56
N GLY A 101 15.47 -6.82 -2.72
CA GLY A 101 15.32 -8.23 -3.02
C GLY A 101 14.78 -8.45 -4.42
N LEU A 102 14.91 -9.70 -4.87
CA LEU A 102 14.47 -10.11 -6.20
C LEU A 102 13.53 -11.32 -6.10
N VAL A 103 12.54 -11.33 -6.98
CA VAL A 103 11.70 -12.51 -7.25
C VAL A 103 11.56 -12.69 -8.76
N THR A 104 11.14 -13.87 -9.20
CA THR A 104 10.79 -14.11 -10.60
C THR A 104 9.28 -14.11 -10.78
N LEU A 105 8.83 -13.75 -11.98
CA LEU A 105 7.44 -13.75 -12.40
C LEU A 105 7.38 -14.30 -13.83
N GLU A 106 6.37 -15.09 -14.12
CA GLU A 106 5.97 -15.44 -15.47
C GLU A 106 4.45 -15.27 -15.59
N VAL A 107 4.00 -14.77 -16.73
CA VAL A 107 2.58 -14.58 -17.03
C VAL A 107 2.22 -15.37 -18.28
N ASP A 108 1.08 -16.04 -18.27
CA ASP A 108 0.63 -16.92 -19.37
C ASP A 108 0.15 -16.12 -20.59
N ALA A 109 -0.34 -14.90 -20.37
CA ALA A 109 -0.85 -14.04 -21.42
C ALA A 109 -0.17 -12.67 -21.38
N ALA A 110 0.23 -12.16 -22.53
CA ALA A 110 0.72 -10.79 -22.64
C ALA A 110 -0.38 -9.79 -22.29
N GLY A 111 -0.01 -8.67 -21.70
CA GLY A 111 -0.97 -7.64 -21.33
C GLY A 111 -0.47 -6.68 -20.27
N LEU A 112 -1.37 -5.80 -19.85
CA LEU A 112 -1.11 -4.85 -18.78
C LEU A 112 -1.30 -5.55 -17.43
N TYR A 113 -0.26 -5.49 -16.60
CA TYR A 113 -0.25 -6.02 -15.24
C TYR A 113 0.09 -4.94 -14.24
N ARG A 114 -0.44 -5.09 -13.05
CA ARG A 114 -0.21 -4.22 -11.90
C ARG A 114 0.66 -4.92 -10.88
N VAL A 115 1.72 -4.27 -10.47
CA VAL A 115 2.53 -4.68 -9.32
C VAL A 115 2.13 -3.79 -8.15
N ALA A 116 1.40 -4.36 -7.19
CA ALA A 116 0.85 -3.67 -6.03
C ALA A 116 1.70 -3.96 -4.79
N LEU A 117 2.03 -2.93 -4.02
CA LEU A 117 2.88 -2.98 -2.83
C LEU A 117 2.21 -2.28 -1.64
N ASP A 118 2.47 -2.76 -0.41
CA ASP A 118 2.05 -2.10 0.84
C ASP A 118 2.93 -0.91 1.23
N GLN A 119 4.08 -0.73 0.57
CA GLN A 119 5.08 0.28 0.93
C GLN A 119 5.76 0.91 -0.29
N ALA A 120 6.48 2.01 -0.05
CA ALA A 120 7.14 2.81 -1.08
C ALA A 120 8.50 2.22 -1.50
N PHE A 121 8.49 1.06 -2.17
CA PHE A 121 9.67 0.54 -2.85
C PHE A 121 9.72 0.99 -4.30
N TRP A 122 10.93 1.13 -4.84
CA TRP A 122 11.14 1.18 -6.29
C TRP A 122 11.00 -0.22 -6.87
N ILE A 123 10.41 -0.31 -8.06
CA ILE A 123 10.19 -1.57 -8.78
C ILE A 123 10.82 -1.43 -10.16
N ASP A 124 11.70 -2.36 -10.50
CA ASP A 124 12.12 -2.58 -11.88
C ASP A 124 11.68 -3.97 -12.32
N VAL A 125 11.21 -4.09 -13.55
CA VAL A 125 10.90 -5.36 -14.21
C VAL A 125 11.93 -5.58 -15.30
N VAL A 126 12.64 -6.71 -15.25
CA VAL A 126 13.71 -7.04 -16.19
C VAL A 126 13.34 -8.30 -16.96
N ALA A 127 13.37 -8.24 -18.28
CA ALA A 127 13.19 -9.36 -19.20
C ALA A 127 14.42 -9.51 -20.08
N LYS A 128 15.05 -10.69 -20.10
CA LYS A 128 16.21 -10.97 -20.98
C LYS A 128 17.32 -9.91 -20.90
N GLY A 129 17.58 -9.38 -19.69
CA GLY A 129 18.61 -8.35 -19.47
C GLY A 129 18.21 -6.93 -19.91
N VAL A 130 16.93 -6.69 -20.21
CA VAL A 130 16.40 -5.37 -20.59
C VAL A 130 15.31 -4.96 -19.61
N SER A 131 15.30 -3.69 -19.19
CA SER A 131 14.26 -3.14 -18.34
C SER A 131 12.97 -2.90 -19.13
N ILE A 132 11.84 -3.38 -18.59
CA ILE A 132 10.50 -3.02 -19.07
C ILE A 132 10.09 -1.73 -18.38
N GLN A 133 9.77 -0.70 -19.17
CA GLN A 133 9.32 0.57 -18.64
C GLN A 133 7.90 0.45 -18.07
N SER A 134 7.63 1.12 -16.96
CA SER A 134 6.28 1.23 -16.43
C SER A 134 5.41 2.08 -17.36
N SER A 135 4.17 1.68 -17.54
CA SER A 135 3.16 2.42 -18.32
C SER A 135 2.54 3.53 -17.45
N ASP A 136 2.28 3.23 -16.18
CA ASP A 136 1.70 4.16 -15.22
C ASP A 136 2.08 3.78 -13.80
N PHE A 137 1.89 4.70 -12.86
CA PHE A 137 2.01 4.41 -11.44
C PHE A 137 1.11 5.31 -10.61
N GLU A 138 0.64 4.78 -9.51
CA GLU A 138 -0.16 5.50 -8.54
C GLU A 138 0.21 5.09 -7.12
N GLY A 139 0.24 6.04 -6.18
CA GLY A 139 0.51 5.80 -4.77
C GLY A 139 -0.32 6.68 -3.86
N ARG A 140 -0.70 6.18 -2.69
CA ARG A 140 -1.49 6.91 -1.70
C ARG A 140 -0.83 6.86 -0.33
N ARG A 141 -0.49 8.03 0.17
CA ARG A 141 0.00 8.17 1.55
C ARG A 141 -1.09 7.78 2.53
N GLY A 142 -0.73 7.02 3.54
CA GLY A 142 -1.66 6.55 4.57
C GLY A 142 -2.45 5.29 4.19
N CYS A 143 -2.35 4.81 2.93
CA CYS A 143 -2.87 3.50 2.54
C CYS A 143 -1.72 2.48 2.49
N ALA A 144 -1.93 1.31 3.07
CA ALA A 144 -1.01 0.17 2.98
C ALA A 144 -1.62 -1.03 2.25
N ALA A 145 -2.86 -0.91 1.78
CA ALA A 145 -3.60 -2.02 1.19
C ALA A 145 -4.28 -1.65 -0.14
N PRO A 146 -3.54 -1.45 -1.23
CA PRO A 146 -2.10 -1.23 -1.37
C PRO A 146 -1.69 0.23 -1.15
N HIS A 147 -0.41 0.47 -0.84
CA HIS A 147 0.18 1.81 -0.82
C HIS A 147 0.52 2.33 -2.22
N LYS A 148 0.98 1.44 -3.10
CA LYS A 148 1.48 1.77 -4.43
C LYS A 148 1.09 0.69 -5.43
N ILE A 149 0.76 1.13 -6.65
CA ILE A 149 0.55 0.29 -7.82
C ILE A 149 1.41 0.84 -8.95
N VAL A 150 2.09 -0.04 -9.68
CA VAL A 150 2.84 0.30 -10.89
C VAL A 150 2.40 -0.65 -12.01
N GLU A 151 2.07 -0.09 -13.16
CA GLU A 151 1.59 -0.84 -14.32
C GLU A 151 2.72 -1.12 -15.31
N PHE A 152 2.75 -2.34 -15.84
CA PHE A 152 3.71 -2.78 -16.84
C PHE A 152 3.02 -3.59 -17.94
N MET A 153 3.40 -3.35 -19.18
CA MET A 153 3.04 -4.21 -20.29
C MET A 153 3.98 -5.42 -20.31
N LEU A 154 3.49 -6.58 -19.85
CA LEU A 154 4.30 -7.79 -19.72
C LEU A 154 4.12 -8.74 -20.91
N PRO A 155 5.21 -9.33 -21.44
CA PRO A 155 5.14 -10.38 -22.46
C PRO A 155 4.71 -11.71 -21.86
N ALA A 156 3.97 -12.52 -22.63
CA ALA A 156 3.61 -13.89 -22.23
C ALA A 156 4.81 -14.82 -22.22
N ASN A 157 4.76 -15.85 -21.37
CA ASN A 157 5.67 -16.99 -21.34
C ASN A 157 7.15 -16.56 -21.39
N THR A 158 7.47 -15.48 -20.70
CA THR A 158 8.82 -14.93 -20.62
C THR A 158 9.19 -14.77 -19.15
N PRO A 159 10.29 -15.41 -18.70
CA PRO A 159 10.77 -15.22 -17.35
C PRO A 159 11.14 -13.74 -17.10
N LEU A 160 10.54 -13.17 -16.09
CA LEU A 160 10.75 -11.79 -15.65
C LEU A 160 11.44 -11.80 -14.29
N THR A 161 12.34 -10.84 -14.07
CA THR A 161 12.86 -10.55 -12.74
C THR A 161 12.23 -9.26 -12.24
N LEU A 162 11.52 -9.34 -11.12
CA LEU A 162 11.09 -8.18 -10.36
C LEU A 162 12.15 -7.87 -9.31
N GLN A 163 12.70 -6.68 -9.33
CA GLN A 163 13.66 -6.22 -8.34
C GLN A 163 13.10 -5.03 -7.58
N PHE A 164 13.20 -5.11 -6.26
CA PHE A 164 12.69 -4.10 -5.33
C PHE A 164 13.86 -3.41 -4.64
N SER A 165 13.81 -2.09 -4.54
CA SER A 165 14.88 -1.32 -3.90
C SER A 165 14.36 -0.03 -3.25
N GLY A 166 15.19 0.56 -2.38
CA GLY A 166 14.91 1.88 -1.79
C GLY A 166 13.90 1.92 -0.64
N GLY A 167 13.42 0.77 -0.18
CA GLY A 167 12.58 0.72 1.01
C GLY A 167 13.38 0.73 2.30
N ILE A 168 12.71 1.08 3.39
CA ILE A 168 13.31 1.20 4.74
C ILE A 168 12.92 0.04 5.68
N THR A 169 12.13 -0.91 5.21
CA THR A 169 11.62 -2.04 6.00
C THR A 169 12.15 -3.36 5.46
N PRO A 170 12.42 -4.36 6.32
CA PRO A 170 12.89 -5.68 5.90
C PRO A 170 11.82 -6.55 5.26
N THR A 171 10.56 -6.11 5.25
CA THR A 171 9.44 -6.84 4.69
C THR A 171 8.68 -6.00 3.68
N LEU A 172 8.07 -6.64 2.70
CA LEU A 172 7.28 -6.02 1.65
C LEU A 172 6.11 -6.95 1.28
N THR A 173 4.87 -6.45 1.34
CA THR A 173 3.73 -7.19 0.83
C THR A 173 3.54 -6.87 -0.65
N LEU A 174 3.42 -7.93 -1.46
CA LEU A 174 3.39 -7.88 -2.92
C LEU A 174 2.19 -8.66 -3.45
N ALA A 175 1.46 -8.07 -4.39
CA ALA A 175 0.57 -8.78 -5.30
C ALA A 175 0.85 -8.34 -6.74
N VAL A 176 0.70 -9.28 -7.68
CA VAL A 176 0.70 -8.99 -9.12
C VAL A 176 -0.68 -9.36 -9.65
N THR A 177 -1.35 -8.43 -10.33
CA THR A 177 -2.69 -8.63 -10.88
C THR A 177 -2.71 -8.27 -12.35
N ARG A 178 -3.63 -8.85 -13.11
CA ARG A 178 -3.91 -8.35 -14.46
C ARG A 178 -4.75 -7.09 -14.35
N ALA A 179 -4.32 -6.02 -15.03
CA ALA A 179 -5.11 -4.79 -15.05
C ALA A 179 -6.49 -5.05 -15.71
N PRO A 180 -7.58 -4.46 -15.19
CA PRO A 180 -8.87 -4.53 -15.85
C PRO A 180 -8.74 -4.04 -17.29
N ALA A 181 -9.46 -4.68 -18.22
CA ALA A 181 -9.58 -4.14 -19.57
C ALA A 181 -10.13 -2.71 -19.46
N ALA A 182 -9.49 -1.75 -20.13
CA ALA A 182 -10.02 -0.39 -20.19
C ALA A 182 -11.49 -0.48 -20.62
N ALA A 183 -12.40 0.09 -19.84
CA ALA A 183 -13.80 0.18 -20.25
C ALA A 183 -13.83 0.91 -21.58
N ALA A 184 -14.34 0.25 -22.62
CA ALA A 184 -14.55 0.90 -23.90
C ALA A 184 -15.52 2.07 -23.68
N HIS A 185 -15.00 3.28 -23.69
CA HIS A 185 -15.83 4.48 -23.72
C HIS A 185 -16.52 4.52 -25.10
N HIS A 186 -17.79 4.13 -25.11
CA HIS A 186 -18.72 4.30 -26.23
C HIS A 186 -19.33 5.68 -26.20
#